data_44c89605ef341f3935b846a1a64390db
#
_entry.id   44c89605ef341f3935b846a1a64390db
#
_cell.length_a   1.000
_cell.length_b   1.000
_cell.length_c   1.000
_cell.angle_alpha   90.00
_cell.angle_beta   90.00
_cell.angle_gamma   90.00
#
_symmetry.space_group_name_H-M   'P 1'
#
loop_
_entity.id
_entity.type
_entity.pdbx_description
1 polymer ?
#
loop_
_entity_poly.entity_id
_entity_poly.type
_entity_poly.pdbx_seq_one_letter_code
_entity_poly.pdbx_strand_id
1 'polypeptide(L)'
;MANAAGSGGKSAARLKRRNESKMIMRQPIMLISILTVIVLLLLFVIYPLVKILLFSLTDASGTFSLATAAEIFSTSRYLKTFGRTMVLGVIVAVIATFIGYIFAYTITRTNVPCKGFLKTIATLPILSPPFILCLSIIFLFGRQGLITNGLLKITDNDVYGMGSLIVVQVLSFFPIAYMTLSGILSSIDASVEDAACNMGASRWHTFWTVTFPLSLPGIISGCLLVFIQSLEDFSNPATIGGDFTTLSVEVYQTITGSYDMQKGSVLALLMLVPTMLAYLLNKYWVNKKSFVTVTGKPTQARKLIDEPHIKWPLFAVCLVVAAVIILFYGTVVFGSFVKTWGYDYTLTLDQYTRALQQGWDSLRNSIILGLIGALIGGLLGMVIAYITAKRDYYGKRFIEVSSVLMFAVPGTVLGIAYILAFNTGFLVLTGTAAILVIVFVFRNMPVAIESGTTTLLQIDNSIEEASTILGAGSGYSFRRSSLPMLRNAFFSG
;
A
#
# COMPACT_ATOMS: atom_id res chain seq x y z
N MET A 1 18.91 -4.27 41.43
CA MET A 1 17.88 -5.34 41.28
C MET A 1 17.14 -5.34 39.93
N ALA A 2 17.35 -4.38 39.04
CA ALA A 2 16.67 -4.31 37.71
C ALA A 2 17.23 -5.26 36.63
N ASN A 3 18.44 -5.79 36.80
CA ASN A 3 19.09 -6.67 35.79
C ASN A 3 18.74 -8.17 35.91
N ALA A 4 18.16 -8.62 37.02
CA ALA A 4 17.79 -10.03 37.19
C ALA A 4 16.43 -10.40 36.58
N ALA A 5 15.50 -9.44 36.45
CA ALA A 5 14.18 -9.68 35.86
C ALA A 5 14.22 -9.84 34.31
N GLY A 6 15.21 -9.24 33.67
CA GLY A 6 15.38 -9.32 32.19
C GLY A 6 15.97 -10.64 31.68
N SER A 7 16.76 -11.36 32.50
CA SER A 7 17.41 -12.62 32.09
C SER A 7 16.45 -13.82 32.17
N GLY A 8 15.55 -13.85 33.14
CA GLY A 8 14.55 -14.91 33.33
C GLY A 8 13.53 -14.96 32.17
N GLY A 9 13.08 -13.81 31.68
CA GLY A 9 12.14 -13.73 30.56
C GLY A 9 12.72 -14.22 29.22
N LYS A 10 13.99 -13.92 28.95
CA LYS A 10 14.68 -14.40 27.72
C LYS A 10 14.92 -15.91 27.75
N SER A 11 15.20 -16.48 28.91
CA SER A 11 15.38 -17.92 29.11
C SER A 11 14.06 -18.68 28.91
N ALA A 12 12.96 -18.18 29.50
CA ALA A 12 11.63 -18.78 29.35
C ALA A 12 11.14 -18.74 27.89
N ALA A 13 11.34 -17.63 27.18
CA ALA A 13 10.99 -17.51 25.76
C ALA A 13 11.80 -18.49 24.88
N ARG A 14 13.09 -18.68 25.15
CA ARG A 14 13.93 -19.68 24.43
C ARG A 14 13.47 -21.10 24.69
N LEU A 15 13.10 -21.45 25.93
CA LEU A 15 12.56 -22.76 26.29
C LEU A 15 11.23 -23.02 25.57
N LYS A 16 10.32 -22.05 25.57
CA LYS A 16 9.05 -22.13 24.85
C LYS A 16 9.28 -22.42 23.37
N ARG A 17 10.11 -21.62 22.69
CA ARG A 17 10.46 -21.82 21.26
C ARG A 17 11.05 -23.20 20.98
N ARG A 18 11.95 -23.67 21.84
CA ARG A 18 12.56 -24.99 21.71
C ARG A 18 11.52 -26.11 21.80
N ASN A 19 10.60 -26.00 22.77
CA ASN A 19 9.55 -26.99 22.97
C ASN A 19 8.53 -26.98 21.82
N GLU A 20 8.09 -25.82 21.38
CA GLU A 20 7.18 -25.70 20.22
C GLU A 20 7.84 -26.18 18.93
N SER A 21 9.12 -25.86 18.70
CA SER A 21 9.85 -26.41 17.53
C SER A 21 9.93 -27.93 17.55
N LYS A 22 10.13 -28.56 18.72
CA LYS A 22 10.12 -30.02 18.86
C LYS A 22 8.72 -30.60 18.59
N MET A 23 7.66 -29.91 19.03
CA MET A 23 6.28 -30.34 18.74
C MET A 23 5.97 -30.26 17.23
N ILE A 24 6.41 -29.18 16.57
CA ILE A 24 6.24 -29.01 15.11
C ILE A 24 6.95 -30.11 14.34
N MET A 25 8.16 -30.51 14.73
CA MET A 25 8.89 -31.63 14.11
C MET A 25 8.14 -32.96 14.19
N ARG A 26 7.24 -33.16 15.16
CA ARG A 26 6.37 -34.32 15.30
C ARG A 26 5.06 -34.22 14.48
N GLN A 27 4.79 -33.09 13.87
CA GLN A 27 3.58 -32.80 13.09
C GLN A 27 3.97 -32.62 11.60
N PRO A 28 3.96 -33.66 10.77
CA PRO A 28 4.52 -33.61 9.41
C PRO A 28 3.85 -32.58 8.53
N ILE A 29 2.53 -32.40 8.60
CA ILE A 29 1.79 -31.43 7.79
C ILE A 29 2.27 -29.99 8.11
N MET A 30 2.44 -29.68 9.39
CA MET A 30 2.87 -28.35 9.81
C MET A 30 4.33 -28.08 9.45
N LEU A 31 5.20 -29.09 9.62
CA LEU A 31 6.60 -28.98 9.21
C LEU A 31 6.73 -28.78 7.70
N ILE A 32 6.01 -29.56 6.90
CA ILE A 32 5.99 -29.42 5.44
C ILE A 32 5.47 -28.01 5.05
N SER A 33 4.40 -27.52 5.68
CA SER A 33 3.87 -26.18 5.40
C SER A 33 4.90 -25.09 5.68
N ILE A 34 5.60 -25.16 6.82
CA ILE A 34 6.65 -24.19 7.18
C ILE A 34 7.81 -24.26 6.19
N LEU A 35 8.29 -25.44 5.86
CA LEU A 35 9.39 -25.61 4.90
C LEU A 35 9.00 -25.12 3.51
N THR A 36 7.80 -25.43 3.04
CA THR A 36 7.28 -24.94 1.75
C THR A 36 7.23 -23.41 1.73
N VAL A 37 6.69 -22.79 2.78
CA VAL A 37 6.66 -21.31 2.89
C VAL A 37 8.07 -20.74 2.88
N ILE A 38 9.02 -21.30 3.62
CA ILE A 38 10.41 -20.83 3.63
C ILE A 38 11.03 -20.93 2.23
N VAL A 39 10.86 -22.07 1.54
CA VAL A 39 11.39 -22.28 0.18
C VAL A 39 10.78 -21.27 -0.79
N LEU A 40 9.46 -21.06 -0.74
CA LEU A 40 8.79 -20.10 -1.60
C LEU A 40 9.26 -18.66 -1.33
N LEU A 41 9.43 -18.28 -0.07
CA LEU A 41 9.96 -16.95 0.29
C LEU A 41 11.42 -16.77 -0.12
N LEU A 42 12.25 -17.80 0.05
CA LEU A 42 13.64 -17.77 -0.42
C LEU A 42 13.72 -17.62 -1.94
N LEU A 43 12.91 -18.37 -2.67
CA LEU A 43 12.94 -18.42 -4.14
C LEU A 43 12.32 -17.16 -4.77
N PHE A 44 11.17 -16.72 -4.29
CA PHE A 44 10.39 -15.67 -4.95
C PHE A 44 10.47 -14.29 -4.27
N VAL A 45 11.04 -14.21 -3.06
CA VAL A 45 11.23 -12.92 -2.37
C VAL A 45 12.72 -12.59 -2.24
N ILE A 46 13.48 -13.45 -1.60
CA ILE A 46 14.88 -13.15 -1.26
C ILE A 46 15.78 -13.26 -2.49
N TYR A 47 15.66 -14.33 -3.29
CA TYR A 47 16.51 -14.55 -4.45
C TYR A 47 16.45 -13.42 -5.49
N PRO A 48 15.27 -12.90 -5.93
CA PRO A 48 15.23 -11.74 -6.82
C PRO A 48 15.88 -10.48 -6.22
N LEU A 49 15.65 -10.20 -4.94
CA LEU A 49 16.24 -9.03 -4.27
C LEU A 49 17.77 -9.15 -4.13
N VAL A 50 18.25 -10.35 -3.86
CA VAL A 50 19.70 -10.61 -3.83
C VAL A 50 20.30 -10.48 -5.24
N LYS A 51 19.59 -10.96 -6.27
CA LYS A 51 20.05 -10.85 -7.66
C LYS A 51 20.20 -9.40 -8.12
N ILE A 52 19.21 -8.54 -7.88
CA ILE A 52 19.32 -7.13 -8.25
C ILE A 52 20.43 -6.42 -7.46
N LEU A 53 20.61 -6.74 -6.18
CA LEU A 53 21.68 -6.21 -5.36
C LEU A 53 23.06 -6.62 -5.90
N LEU A 54 23.26 -7.92 -6.16
CA LEU A 54 24.53 -8.41 -6.71
C LEU A 54 24.78 -7.82 -8.09
N PHE A 55 23.78 -7.76 -8.95
CA PHE A 55 23.91 -7.24 -10.31
C PHE A 55 24.28 -5.75 -10.34
N SER A 56 23.76 -4.97 -9.41
CA SER A 56 24.11 -3.54 -9.26
C SER A 56 25.55 -3.30 -8.78
N LEU A 57 26.17 -4.31 -8.17
CA LEU A 57 27.54 -4.27 -7.66
C LEU A 57 28.55 -4.98 -8.58
N THR A 58 28.13 -5.37 -9.79
CA THR A 58 29.00 -6.03 -10.78
C THR A 58 29.08 -5.21 -12.06
N ASP A 59 30.16 -5.35 -12.79
CA ASP A 59 30.32 -4.81 -14.15
C ASP A 59 29.84 -5.81 -15.22
N ALA A 60 29.98 -5.42 -16.50
CA ALA A 60 29.57 -6.27 -17.63
C ALA A 60 30.36 -7.60 -17.71
N SER A 61 31.52 -7.69 -17.06
CA SER A 61 32.33 -8.91 -16.97
C SER A 61 31.94 -9.80 -15.79
N GLY A 62 31.02 -9.34 -14.93
CA GLY A 62 30.58 -10.04 -13.71
C GLY A 62 31.53 -9.86 -12.53
N THR A 63 32.52 -8.98 -12.63
CA THR A 63 33.43 -8.67 -11.51
C THR A 63 32.82 -7.58 -10.62
N PHE A 64 33.19 -7.60 -9.32
CA PHE A 64 32.70 -6.59 -8.39
C PHE A 64 33.23 -5.20 -8.82
N SER A 65 32.27 -4.28 -9.01
CA SER A 65 32.58 -2.91 -9.43
C SER A 65 31.55 -1.92 -8.91
N LEU A 66 32.02 -0.80 -8.42
CA LEU A 66 31.16 0.33 -8.04
C LEU A 66 31.16 1.45 -9.11
N ALA A 67 31.76 1.20 -10.27
CA ALA A 67 31.92 2.20 -11.33
C ALA A 67 30.55 2.75 -11.80
N THR A 68 29.58 1.90 -12.03
CA THR A 68 28.19 2.30 -12.42
C THR A 68 27.52 3.13 -11.33
N ALA A 69 27.71 2.77 -10.06
CA ALA A 69 27.20 3.57 -8.95
C ALA A 69 27.89 4.94 -8.88
N ALA A 70 29.23 4.97 -9.02
CA ALA A 70 30.01 6.22 -9.05
C ALA A 70 29.59 7.12 -10.23
N GLU A 71 29.34 6.56 -11.40
CA GLU A 71 28.80 7.28 -12.58
C GLU A 71 27.44 7.91 -12.28
N ILE A 72 26.52 7.15 -11.69
CA ILE A 72 25.18 7.67 -11.34
C ILE A 72 25.27 8.81 -10.33
N PHE A 73 26.08 8.64 -9.27
CA PHE A 73 26.25 9.70 -8.26
C PHE A 73 27.05 10.90 -8.75
N SER A 74 27.86 10.78 -9.81
CA SER A 74 28.58 11.90 -10.44
C SER A 74 27.73 12.63 -11.50
N THR A 75 26.67 11.98 -12.03
CA THR A 75 25.86 12.52 -13.10
C THR A 75 24.71 13.38 -12.54
N SER A 76 24.76 14.67 -12.81
CA SER A 76 23.79 15.67 -12.32
C SER A 76 22.32 15.33 -12.69
N ARG A 77 22.09 14.66 -13.83
CA ARG A 77 20.75 14.23 -14.26
C ARG A 77 20.10 13.32 -13.23
N TYR A 78 20.76 12.25 -12.81
CA TYR A 78 20.21 11.25 -11.88
C TYR A 78 19.98 11.83 -10.48
N LEU A 79 20.90 12.66 -10.00
CA LEU A 79 20.75 13.34 -8.71
C LEU A 79 19.57 14.34 -8.73
N LYS A 80 19.38 15.08 -9.83
CA LYS A 80 18.22 15.96 -10.02
C LYS A 80 16.93 15.16 -10.04
N THR A 81 16.87 14.04 -10.77
CA THR A 81 15.69 13.16 -10.84
C THR A 81 15.37 12.58 -9.45
N PHE A 82 16.39 12.13 -8.70
CA PHE A 82 16.22 11.69 -7.31
C PHE A 82 15.66 12.80 -6.44
N GLY A 83 16.27 13.99 -6.46
CA GLY A 83 15.79 15.15 -5.69
C GLY A 83 14.36 15.56 -6.05
N ARG A 84 14.01 15.60 -7.34
CA ARG A 84 12.64 15.86 -7.82
C ARG A 84 11.65 14.85 -7.29
N THR A 85 11.99 13.55 -7.30
CA THR A 85 11.16 12.47 -6.77
C THR A 85 10.95 12.63 -5.27
N MET A 86 11.97 12.95 -4.50
CA MET A 86 11.87 13.18 -3.06
C MET A 86 10.97 14.38 -2.73
N VAL A 87 11.17 15.50 -3.42
CA VAL A 87 10.37 16.72 -3.24
C VAL A 87 8.90 16.47 -3.56
N LEU A 88 8.63 15.83 -4.70
CA LEU A 88 7.26 15.44 -5.09
C LEU A 88 6.63 14.56 -4.00
N GLY A 89 7.34 13.50 -3.58
CA GLY A 89 6.86 12.58 -2.56
C GLY A 89 6.51 13.26 -1.23
N VAL A 90 7.35 14.17 -0.76
CA VAL A 90 7.10 14.94 0.47
C VAL A 90 5.89 15.86 0.33
N ILE A 91 5.79 16.61 -0.77
CA ILE A 91 4.66 17.53 -1.01
C ILE A 91 3.35 16.75 -1.07
N VAL A 92 3.31 15.67 -1.85
CA VAL A 92 2.13 14.81 -1.98
C VAL A 92 1.75 14.20 -0.63
N ALA A 93 2.72 13.67 0.12
CA ALA A 93 2.49 13.06 1.42
C ALA A 93 1.86 14.04 2.42
N VAL A 94 2.38 15.26 2.50
CA VAL A 94 1.85 16.29 3.40
C VAL A 94 0.43 16.70 3.01
N ILE A 95 0.20 17.05 1.75
CA ILE A 95 -1.10 17.54 1.27
C ILE A 95 -2.16 16.43 1.36
N ALA A 96 -1.84 15.23 0.88
CA ALA A 96 -2.77 14.10 0.90
C ALA A 96 -3.12 13.67 2.35
N THR A 97 -2.15 13.70 3.27
CA THR A 97 -2.39 13.39 4.68
C THR A 97 -3.25 14.46 5.33
N PHE A 98 -3.04 15.72 5.01
CA PHE A 98 -3.87 16.82 5.52
C PHE A 98 -5.33 16.68 5.06
N ILE A 99 -5.57 16.44 3.76
CA ILE A 99 -6.92 16.18 3.23
C ILE A 99 -7.51 14.92 3.86
N GLY A 100 -6.73 13.85 3.95
CA GLY A 100 -7.15 12.59 4.59
C GLY A 100 -7.55 12.77 6.05
N TYR A 101 -6.81 13.62 6.81
CA TYR A 101 -7.14 13.95 8.19
C TYR A 101 -8.47 14.70 8.29
N ILE A 102 -8.70 15.71 7.42
CA ILE A 102 -9.98 16.44 7.38
C ILE A 102 -11.14 15.47 7.14
N PHE A 103 -11.03 14.58 6.14
CA PHE A 103 -12.06 13.58 5.89
C PHE A 103 -12.28 12.64 7.08
N ALA A 104 -11.20 12.09 7.63
CA ALA A 104 -11.26 11.17 8.75
C ALA A 104 -11.88 11.84 9.99
N TYR A 105 -11.47 13.05 10.32
CA TYR A 105 -12.02 13.83 11.43
C TYR A 105 -13.50 14.16 11.21
N THR A 106 -13.85 14.68 10.04
CA THR A 106 -15.22 15.02 9.69
C THR A 106 -16.16 13.84 9.84
N ILE A 107 -15.80 12.70 9.27
CA ILE A 107 -16.65 11.50 9.27
C ILE A 107 -16.75 10.85 10.66
N THR A 108 -15.65 10.85 11.43
CA THR A 108 -15.61 10.15 12.74
C THR A 108 -16.03 11.02 13.92
N ARG A 109 -15.87 12.34 13.84
CA ARG A 109 -16.10 13.27 14.97
C ARG A 109 -17.34 14.14 14.84
N THR A 110 -17.81 14.44 13.64
CA THR A 110 -18.92 15.38 13.42
C THR A 110 -20.20 14.66 12.99
N ASN A 111 -21.34 15.31 13.20
CA ASN A 111 -22.66 14.85 12.75
C ASN A 111 -23.03 15.47 11.39
N VAL A 112 -22.16 15.27 10.37
CA VAL A 112 -22.45 15.76 9.02
C VAL A 112 -23.44 14.87 8.28
N PRO A 113 -24.24 15.42 7.36
CA PRO A 113 -25.10 14.60 6.51
C PRO A 113 -24.28 13.77 5.51
N CYS A 114 -24.91 12.76 4.91
CA CYS A 114 -24.35 11.98 3.80
C CYS A 114 -22.94 11.36 4.06
N LYS A 115 -22.63 10.96 5.30
CA LYS A 115 -21.35 10.32 5.65
C LYS A 115 -21.03 9.12 4.77
N GLY A 116 -22.02 8.30 4.43
CA GLY A 116 -21.84 7.14 3.54
C GLY A 116 -21.33 7.55 2.15
N PHE A 117 -21.94 8.59 1.58
CA PHE A 117 -21.52 9.16 0.31
C PHE A 117 -20.06 9.67 0.37
N LEU A 118 -19.71 10.46 1.39
CA LEU A 118 -18.34 10.94 1.57
C LEU A 118 -17.34 9.80 1.71
N LYS A 119 -17.67 8.73 2.44
CA LYS A 119 -16.83 7.53 2.56
C LYS A 119 -16.58 6.88 1.20
N THR A 120 -17.65 6.66 0.43
CA THR A 120 -17.56 6.02 -0.89
C THR A 120 -16.72 6.86 -1.84
N ILE A 121 -16.96 8.17 -1.92
CA ILE A 121 -16.16 9.05 -2.79
C ILE A 121 -14.70 9.14 -2.33
N ALA A 122 -14.44 9.19 -1.02
CA ALA A 122 -13.08 9.21 -0.49
C ALA A 122 -12.29 7.92 -0.80
N THR A 123 -12.95 6.78 -0.98
CA THR A 123 -12.28 5.51 -1.31
C THR A 123 -12.24 5.20 -2.80
N LEU A 124 -13.00 5.92 -3.63
CA LEU A 124 -13.09 5.68 -5.06
C LEU A 124 -11.73 5.66 -5.79
N PRO A 125 -10.78 6.59 -5.50
CA PRO A 125 -9.48 6.59 -6.20
C PRO A 125 -8.63 5.33 -5.97
N ILE A 126 -8.77 4.65 -4.84
CA ILE A 126 -8.06 3.38 -4.58
C ILE A 126 -8.58 2.24 -5.46
N LEU A 127 -9.87 2.26 -5.78
CA LEU A 127 -10.54 1.20 -6.56
C LEU A 127 -10.35 1.37 -8.06
N SER A 128 -9.88 2.53 -8.51
CA SER A 128 -9.77 2.88 -9.93
C SER A 128 -8.35 2.66 -10.47
N PRO A 129 -8.22 2.42 -11.79
CA PRO A 129 -6.91 2.44 -12.45
C PRO A 129 -6.20 3.79 -12.25
N PRO A 130 -4.88 3.80 -11.96
CA PRO A 130 -4.15 5.02 -11.59
C PRO A 130 -4.25 6.16 -12.61
N PHE A 131 -4.23 5.86 -13.91
CA PHE A 131 -4.22 6.89 -14.95
C PHE A 131 -5.59 7.53 -15.26
N ILE A 132 -6.68 7.13 -14.61
CA ILE A 132 -8.00 7.80 -14.80
C ILE A 132 -7.90 9.28 -14.44
N LEU A 133 -7.24 9.58 -13.31
CA LEU A 133 -7.08 10.97 -12.87
C LEU A 133 -6.16 11.77 -13.80
N CYS A 134 -5.13 11.15 -14.38
CA CYS A 134 -4.30 11.78 -15.40
C CYS A 134 -5.11 12.13 -16.67
N LEU A 135 -5.89 11.17 -17.16
CA LEU A 135 -6.77 11.41 -18.31
C LEU A 135 -7.78 12.51 -18.02
N SER A 136 -8.32 12.56 -16.81
CA SER A 136 -9.24 13.62 -16.40
C SER A 136 -8.61 15.00 -16.49
N ILE A 137 -7.38 15.16 -15.97
CA ILE A 137 -6.65 16.44 -16.09
C ILE A 137 -6.42 16.80 -17.55
N ILE A 138 -6.00 15.87 -18.40
CA ILE A 138 -5.78 16.11 -19.83
C ILE A 138 -7.10 16.52 -20.51
N PHE A 139 -8.21 15.86 -20.20
CA PHE A 139 -9.52 16.17 -20.76
C PHE A 139 -10.10 17.47 -20.28
N LEU A 140 -9.83 17.87 -19.02
CA LEU A 140 -10.33 19.13 -18.46
C LEU A 140 -9.43 20.31 -18.80
N PHE A 141 -8.11 20.15 -18.65
CA PHE A 141 -7.15 21.24 -18.63
C PHE A 141 -6.09 21.17 -19.74
N GLY A 142 -6.08 20.14 -20.59
CA GLY A 142 -5.17 20.04 -21.73
C GLY A 142 -5.45 21.12 -22.80
N ARG A 143 -4.66 21.12 -23.86
CA ARG A 143 -4.81 22.08 -24.98
C ARG A 143 -6.21 22.04 -25.62
N GLN A 144 -6.85 20.89 -25.65
CA GLN A 144 -8.24 20.69 -26.09
C GLN A 144 -9.16 20.41 -24.89
N GLY A 145 -8.80 20.90 -23.72
CA GLY A 145 -9.53 20.66 -22.48
C GLY A 145 -10.87 21.40 -22.43
N LEU A 146 -11.87 20.78 -21.79
CA LEU A 146 -13.20 21.36 -21.62
C LEU A 146 -13.14 22.72 -20.90
N ILE A 147 -12.30 22.84 -19.87
CA ILE A 147 -12.18 24.08 -19.08
C ILE A 147 -11.26 25.06 -19.80
N THR A 148 -10.07 24.63 -20.20
CA THR A 148 -9.06 25.54 -20.78
C THR A 148 -9.50 26.06 -22.15
N ASN A 149 -9.74 25.17 -23.11
CA ASN A 149 -10.16 25.58 -24.45
C ASN A 149 -11.67 25.84 -24.53
N GLY A 150 -12.50 24.95 -23.95
CA GLY A 150 -13.95 25.04 -24.05
C GLY A 150 -14.51 26.28 -23.34
N LEU A 151 -14.17 26.48 -22.06
CA LEU A 151 -14.72 27.56 -21.23
C LEU A 151 -13.85 28.84 -21.27
N LEU A 152 -12.54 28.70 -21.00
CA LEU A 152 -11.63 29.85 -20.84
C LEU A 152 -10.98 30.33 -22.14
N LYS A 153 -11.11 29.57 -23.24
CA LYS A 153 -10.52 29.86 -24.56
C LYS A 153 -8.97 29.99 -24.52
N ILE A 154 -8.33 29.28 -23.59
CA ILE A 154 -6.86 29.20 -23.48
C ILE A 154 -6.41 28.04 -24.35
N THR A 155 -5.69 28.32 -25.44
CA THR A 155 -5.25 27.32 -26.40
C THR A 155 -3.81 26.86 -26.22
N ASP A 156 -3.01 27.63 -25.49
CA ASP A 156 -1.59 27.33 -25.23
C ASP A 156 -1.39 26.98 -23.76
N ASN A 157 -2.10 25.97 -23.30
CA ASN A 157 -1.96 25.45 -21.93
C ASN A 157 -1.20 24.11 -21.95
N ASP A 158 -0.17 24.06 -21.11
CA ASP A 158 0.58 22.84 -20.83
C ASP A 158 0.22 22.29 -19.47
N VAL A 159 -0.39 21.12 -19.45
CA VAL A 159 -0.80 20.43 -18.22
C VAL A 159 0.27 19.43 -17.71
N TYR A 160 1.33 19.26 -18.47
CA TYR A 160 2.37 18.32 -18.10
C TYR A 160 3.33 18.92 -17.08
N GLY A 161 3.82 18.10 -16.14
CA GLY A 161 4.82 18.50 -15.18
C GLY A 161 4.41 18.33 -13.72
N MET A 162 5.22 18.91 -12.82
CA MET A 162 5.12 18.71 -11.38
C MET A 162 3.76 19.15 -10.79
N GLY A 163 3.18 20.26 -11.26
CA GLY A 163 1.93 20.78 -10.72
C GLY A 163 0.77 19.80 -10.88
N SER A 164 0.56 19.29 -12.08
CA SER A 164 -0.47 18.30 -12.37
C SER A 164 -0.19 16.98 -11.69
N LEU A 165 1.08 16.56 -11.59
CA LEU A 165 1.47 15.37 -10.84
C LEU A 165 1.09 15.48 -9.37
N ILE A 166 1.31 16.62 -8.72
CA ILE A 166 0.91 16.85 -7.33
C ILE A 166 -0.60 16.65 -7.19
N VAL A 167 -1.40 17.28 -8.05
CA VAL A 167 -2.86 17.16 -7.99
C VAL A 167 -3.31 15.72 -8.16
N VAL A 168 -2.81 15.04 -9.21
CA VAL A 168 -3.17 13.64 -9.47
C VAL A 168 -2.77 12.72 -8.33
N GLN A 169 -1.51 12.79 -7.88
CA GLN A 169 -1.02 11.92 -6.82
C GLN A 169 -1.71 12.20 -5.47
N VAL A 170 -1.98 13.46 -5.15
CA VAL A 170 -2.75 13.82 -3.94
C VAL A 170 -4.13 13.17 -3.98
N LEU A 171 -4.87 13.31 -5.09
CA LEU A 171 -6.18 12.69 -5.25
C LEU A 171 -6.13 11.16 -5.29
N SER A 172 -5.06 10.57 -5.84
CA SER A 172 -4.88 9.12 -5.89
C SER A 172 -4.57 8.52 -4.52
N PHE A 173 -3.79 9.22 -3.68
CA PHE A 173 -3.22 8.63 -2.47
C PHE A 173 -3.79 9.16 -1.16
N PHE A 174 -4.56 10.29 -1.14
CA PHE A 174 -5.21 10.73 0.09
C PHE A 174 -6.15 9.69 0.71
N PRO A 175 -6.80 8.78 -0.04
CA PRO A 175 -7.62 7.73 0.56
C PRO A 175 -6.83 6.82 1.50
N ILE A 176 -5.54 6.58 1.25
CA ILE A 176 -4.66 5.77 2.11
C ILE A 176 -4.49 6.45 3.47
N ALA A 177 -4.19 7.75 3.46
CA ALA A 177 -4.11 8.55 4.69
C ALA A 177 -5.47 8.61 5.39
N TYR A 178 -6.57 8.82 4.65
CA TYR A 178 -7.93 8.83 5.18
C TYR A 178 -8.29 7.52 5.90
N MET A 179 -8.03 6.37 5.28
CA MET A 179 -8.35 5.06 5.88
C MET A 179 -7.52 4.82 7.14
N THR A 180 -6.22 5.08 7.09
CA THR A 180 -5.31 4.96 8.24
C THR A 180 -5.76 5.84 9.40
N LEU A 181 -6.04 7.11 9.13
CA LEU A 181 -6.46 8.09 10.13
C LEU A 181 -7.88 7.83 10.66
N SER A 182 -8.79 7.39 9.81
CA SER A 182 -10.15 7.00 10.21
C SER A 182 -10.12 5.83 11.19
N GLY A 183 -9.26 4.83 10.95
CA GLY A 183 -9.04 3.71 11.87
C GLY A 183 -8.53 4.18 13.24
N ILE A 184 -7.49 5.00 13.25
CA ILE A 184 -6.89 5.51 14.50
C ILE A 184 -7.85 6.45 15.24
N LEU A 185 -8.47 7.41 14.55
CA LEU A 185 -9.45 8.29 15.19
C LEU A 185 -10.62 7.48 15.78
N SER A 186 -11.08 6.43 15.12
CA SER A 186 -12.15 5.56 15.64
C SER A 186 -11.72 4.76 16.87
N SER A 187 -10.44 4.44 17.04
CA SER A 187 -9.91 3.68 18.17
C SER A 187 -9.62 4.53 19.43
N ILE A 188 -9.57 5.85 19.32
CA ILE A 188 -9.42 6.74 20.48
C ILE A 188 -10.68 6.64 21.35
N ASP A 189 -10.53 6.38 22.64
CA ASP A 189 -11.66 6.28 23.58
C ASP A 189 -12.40 7.62 23.70
N ALA A 190 -13.72 7.58 23.55
CA ALA A 190 -14.58 8.75 23.68
C ALA A 190 -14.51 9.38 25.08
N SER A 191 -14.30 8.56 26.12
CA SER A 191 -14.24 9.00 27.52
C SER A 191 -13.14 10.03 27.77
N VAL A 192 -12.02 9.97 27.03
CA VAL A 192 -10.91 10.94 27.19
C VAL A 192 -11.30 12.31 26.65
N GLU A 193 -11.99 12.36 25.50
CA GLU A 193 -12.50 13.60 24.90
C GLU A 193 -13.65 14.18 25.76
N ASP A 194 -14.54 13.31 26.27
CA ASP A 194 -15.66 13.71 27.14
C ASP A 194 -15.17 14.21 28.50
N ALA A 195 -14.14 13.59 29.09
CA ALA A 195 -13.53 14.06 30.33
C ALA A 195 -12.95 15.47 30.17
N ALA A 196 -12.26 15.76 29.08
CA ALA A 196 -11.75 17.11 28.81
C ALA A 196 -12.88 18.13 28.70
N CYS A 197 -13.97 17.79 27.97
CA CYS A 197 -15.14 18.66 27.85
C CYS A 197 -15.86 18.87 29.20
N ASN A 198 -15.98 17.82 30.03
CA ASN A 198 -16.59 17.90 31.35
C ASN A 198 -15.78 18.76 32.35
N MET A 199 -14.46 18.85 32.15
CA MET A 199 -13.58 19.79 32.88
C MET A 199 -13.65 21.22 32.34
N GLY A 200 -14.55 21.53 31.38
CA GLY A 200 -14.75 22.87 30.83
C GLY A 200 -13.87 23.22 29.62
N ALA A 201 -13.15 22.24 29.05
CA ALA A 201 -12.37 22.49 27.86
C ALA A 201 -13.28 22.76 26.63
N SER A 202 -12.97 23.79 25.87
CA SER A 202 -13.62 24.03 24.58
C SER A 202 -13.29 22.94 23.56
N ARG A 203 -14.11 22.76 22.52
CA ARG A 203 -13.82 21.79 21.43
C ARG A 203 -12.47 22.04 20.76
N TRP A 204 -12.09 23.29 20.58
CA TRP A 204 -10.79 23.68 20.02
C TRP A 204 -9.63 23.27 20.95
N HIS A 205 -9.79 23.50 22.23
CA HIS A 205 -8.79 23.08 23.23
C HIS A 205 -8.68 21.55 23.30
N THR A 206 -9.80 20.83 23.36
CA THR A 206 -9.83 19.36 23.33
C THR A 206 -9.18 18.80 22.05
N PHE A 207 -9.40 19.45 20.91
CA PHE A 207 -8.75 19.04 19.66
C PHE A 207 -7.22 19.11 19.77
N TRP A 208 -6.66 20.23 20.20
CA TRP A 208 -5.20 20.41 20.24
C TRP A 208 -4.51 19.68 21.39
N THR A 209 -5.19 19.47 22.53
CA THR A 209 -4.60 18.85 23.73
C THR A 209 -4.84 17.34 23.82
N VAL A 210 -5.88 16.83 23.18
CA VAL A 210 -6.27 15.42 23.28
C VAL A 210 -6.28 14.74 21.91
N THR A 211 -7.19 15.17 21.01
CA THR A 211 -7.45 14.45 19.77
C THR A 211 -6.26 14.47 18.81
N PHE A 212 -5.67 15.64 18.57
CA PHE A 212 -4.53 15.80 17.66
C PHE A 212 -3.28 15.06 18.18
N PRO A 213 -2.83 15.20 19.44
CA PRO A 213 -1.69 14.45 19.95
C PRO A 213 -1.89 12.94 19.93
N LEU A 214 -3.08 12.45 20.26
CA LEU A 214 -3.40 11.02 20.19
C LEU A 214 -3.46 10.48 18.75
N SER A 215 -3.81 11.34 17.78
CA SER A 215 -3.81 10.99 16.36
C SER A 215 -2.44 11.12 15.69
N LEU A 216 -1.44 11.74 16.33
CA LEU A 216 -0.14 12.03 15.74
C LEU A 216 0.58 10.78 15.19
N PRO A 217 0.61 9.62 15.88
CA PRO A 217 1.17 8.41 15.29
C PRO A 217 0.48 8.02 13.97
N GLY A 218 -0.84 8.22 13.89
CA GLY A 218 -1.61 7.97 12.67
C GLY A 218 -1.31 8.95 11.55
N ILE A 219 -1.11 10.22 11.89
CA ILE A 219 -0.72 11.26 10.92
C ILE A 219 0.64 10.91 10.32
N ILE A 220 1.61 10.56 11.17
CA ILE A 220 2.95 10.17 10.70
C ILE A 220 2.88 8.89 9.87
N SER A 221 2.12 7.88 10.33
CA SER A 221 1.92 6.64 9.57
C SER A 221 1.29 6.88 8.20
N GLY A 222 0.19 7.63 8.14
CA GLY A 222 -0.47 8.00 6.89
C GLY A 222 0.46 8.78 5.95
N CYS A 223 1.21 9.73 6.48
CA CYS A 223 2.19 10.52 5.72
C CYS A 223 3.30 9.62 5.13
N LEU A 224 3.87 8.71 5.92
CA LEU A 224 4.89 7.78 5.45
C LEU A 224 4.35 6.80 4.39
N LEU A 225 3.13 6.30 4.56
CA LEU A 225 2.50 5.41 3.58
C LEU A 225 2.24 6.13 2.25
N VAL A 226 1.71 7.36 2.29
CA VAL A 226 1.51 8.16 1.08
C VAL A 226 2.85 8.52 0.42
N PHE A 227 3.87 8.84 1.21
CA PHE A 227 5.22 9.09 0.70
C PHE A 227 5.77 7.88 -0.08
N ILE A 228 5.65 6.67 0.49
CA ILE A 228 6.05 5.42 -0.18
C ILE A 228 5.29 5.26 -1.49
N GLN A 229 3.97 5.43 -1.48
CA GLN A 229 3.14 5.28 -2.69
C GLN A 229 3.48 6.30 -3.77
N SER A 230 3.78 7.54 -3.40
CA SER A 230 4.21 8.57 -4.34
C SER A 230 5.56 8.26 -5.00
N LEU A 231 6.53 7.69 -4.23
CA LEU A 231 7.82 7.27 -4.78
C LEU A 231 7.69 6.07 -5.72
N GLU A 232 6.81 5.13 -5.38
CA GLU A 232 6.57 3.91 -6.17
C GLU A 232 5.75 4.16 -7.44
N ASP A 233 5.09 5.29 -7.53
CA ASP A 233 4.20 5.61 -8.64
C ASP A 233 4.99 5.79 -9.94
N PHE A 234 4.69 4.90 -10.87
CA PHE A 234 5.20 4.94 -12.22
C PHE A 234 4.15 5.52 -13.19
N SER A 235 2.88 5.14 -12.99
CA SER A 235 1.82 5.35 -13.98
C SER A 235 1.51 6.83 -14.19
N ASN A 236 1.36 7.59 -13.10
CA ASN A 236 1.04 9.00 -13.18
C ASN A 236 2.20 9.82 -13.77
N PRO A 237 3.46 9.69 -13.29
CA PRO A 237 4.58 10.39 -13.89
C PRO A 237 4.85 10.01 -15.35
N ALA A 238 4.68 8.75 -15.73
CA ALA A 238 4.84 8.31 -17.12
C ALA A 238 3.78 8.91 -18.06
N THR A 239 2.60 9.26 -17.52
CA THR A 239 1.47 9.79 -18.32
C THR A 239 1.47 11.31 -18.38
N ILE A 240 1.68 11.99 -17.24
CA ILE A 240 1.49 13.45 -17.13
C ILE A 240 2.75 14.21 -16.67
N GLY A 241 3.86 13.49 -16.45
CA GLY A 241 5.10 14.09 -15.98
C GLY A 241 5.75 15.08 -16.94
N GLY A 242 5.62 14.84 -18.25
CA GLY A 242 6.32 15.66 -19.26
C GLY A 242 7.83 15.69 -19.00
N ASP A 243 8.41 16.87 -18.93
CA ASP A 243 9.84 17.06 -18.61
C ASP A 243 10.20 16.84 -17.14
N PHE A 244 9.19 16.64 -16.28
CA PHE A 244 9.39 16.29 -14.89
C PHE A 244 9.46 14.76 -14.74
N THR A 245 10.64 14.21 -14.97
CA THR A 245 10.90 12.79 -14.82
C THR A 245 11.07 12.42 -13.35
N THR A 246 10.43 11.35 -12.90
CA THR A 246 10.63 10.73 -11.59
C THR A 246 11.61 9.55 -11.69
N LEU A 247 12.12 9.12 -10.54
CA LEU A 247 13.08 8.01 -10.51
C LEU A 247 12.46 6.69 -10.99
N SER A 248 11.18 6.45 -10.74
CA SER A 248 10.45 5.27 -11.25
C SER A 248 10.39 5.22 -12.78
N VAL A 249 10.17 6.38 -13.42
CA VAL A 249 10.16 6.52 -14.88
C VAL A 249 11.58 6.43 -15.45
N GLU A 250 12.57 7.07 -14.80
CA GLU A 250 13.98 7.00 -15.19
C GLU A 250 14.51 5.55 -15.19
N VAL A 251 14.18 4.79 -14.14
CA VAL A 251 14.50 3.35 -14.05
C VAL A 251 13.92 2.58 -15.24
N TYR A 252 12.65 2.79 -15.51
CA TYR A 252 11.97 2.13 -16.62
C TYR A 252 12.59 2.49 -17.99
N GLN A 253 12.82 3.77 -18.24
CA GLN A 253 13.43 4.25 -19.49
C GLN A 253 14.85 3.76 -19.69
N THR A 254 15.64 3.67 -18.60
CA THR A 254 17.01 3.16 -18.67
C THR A 254 17.03 1.69 -19.09
N ILE A 255 16.08 0.89 -18.62
CA ILE A 255 16.03 -0.54 -18.92
C ILE A 255 15.40 -0.82 -20.30
N THR A 256 14.22 -0.22 -20.58
CA THR A 256 13.47 -0.53 -21.80
C THR A 256 13.90 0.32 -23.00
N GLY A 257 14.34 1.56 -22.77
CA GLY A 257 14.77 2.48 -23.81
C GLY A 257 16.25 2.37 -24.13
N SER A 258 17.12 2.31 -23.09
CA SER A 258 18.59 2.25 -23.29
C SER A 258 19.15 0.83 -23.18
N TYR A 259 18.34 -0.17 -22.79
CA TYR A 259 18.76 -1.57 -22.55
C TYR A 259 19.91 -1.71 -21.55
N ASP A 260 20.08 -0.70 -20.66
CA ASP A 260 21.16 -0.70 -19.64
C ASP A 260 20.62 -1.25 -18.31
N MET A 261 20.69 -2.57 -18.18
CA MET A 261 20.21 -3.26 -16.99
C MET A 261 21.03 -2.93 -15.74
N GLN A 262 22.33 -2.61 -15.88
CA GLN A 262 23.19 -2.29 -14.74
C GLN A 262 22.85 -0.93 -14.14
N LYS A 263 22.78 0.12 -14.99
CA LYS A 263 22.33 1.45 -14.52
C LYS A 263 20.90 1.39 -13.98
N GLY A 264 20.01 0.68 -14.66
CA GLY A 264 18.65 0.48 -14.19
C GLY A 264 18.59 -0.18 -12.81
N SER A 265 19.45 -1.17 -12.55
CA SER A 265 19.50 -1.85 -11.23
C SER A 265 20.03 -0.94 -10.12
N VAL A 266 21.05 -0.13 -10.39
CA VAL A 266 21.57 0.84 -9.40
C VAL A 266 20.51 1.93 -9.11
N LEU A 267 19.85 2.47 -10.13
CA LEU A 267 18.76 3.44 -9.96
C LEU A 267 17.58 2.84 -9.17
N ALA A 268 17.28 1.57 -9.42
CA ALA A 268 16.24 0.83 -8.68
C ALA A 268 16.62 0.69 -7.19
N LEU A 269 17.89 0.38 -6.86
CA LEU A 269 18.36 0.38 -5.47
C LEU A 269 18.34 1.78 -4.85
N LEU A 270 18.67 2.81 -5.60
CA LEU A 270 18.57 4.20 -5.12
C LEU A 270 17.13 4.56 -4.73
N MET A 271 16.13 4.03 -5.44
CA MET A 271 14.71 4.20 -5.11
C MET A 271 14.29 3.33 -3.91
N LEU A 272 14.87 2.13 -3.77
CA LEU A 272 14.56 1.20 -2.68
C LEU A 272 14.96 1.75 -1.30
N VAL A 273 16.07 2.51 -1.21
CA VAL A 273 16.58 3.02 0.06
C VAL A 273 15.56 3.91 0.79
N PRO A 274 15.04 5.01 0.21
CA PRO A 274 14.09 5.87 0.91
C PRO A 274 12.73 5.18 1.19
N THR A 275 12.25 4.31 0.28
CA THR A 275 11.00 3.57 0.52
C THR A 275 11.16 2.58 1.67
N MET A 276 12.27 1.84 1.72
CA MET A 276 12.56 0.92 2.81
C MET A 276 12.75 1.65 4.14
N LEU A 277 13.46 2.79 4.17
CA LEU A 277 13.62 3.60 5.36
C LEU A 277 12.26 4.10 5.87
N ALA A 278 11.41 4.64 5.00
CA ALA A 278 10.07 5.09 5.36
C ALA A 278 9.22 3.93 5.92
N TYR A 279 9.28 2.75 5.28
CA TYR A 279 8.59 1.55 5.75
C TYR A 279 9.08 1.08 7.13
N LEU A 280 10.39 1.03 7.34
CA LEU A 280 10.98 0.62 8.62
C LEU A 280 10.64 1.63 9.74
N LEU A 281 10.68 2.93 9.45
CA LEU A 281 10.25 3.98 10.38
C LEU A 281 8.76 3.79 10.75
N ASN A 282 7.88 3.56 9.77
CA ASN A 282 6.48 3.30 10.03
C ASN A 282 6.29 2.06 10.92
N LYS A 283 6.88 0.93 10.53
CA LYS A 283 6.69 -0.35 11.21
C LYS A 283 7.26 -0.39 12.63
N TYR A 284 8.48 0.13 12.83
CA TYR A 284 9.19 -0.08 14.10
C TYR A 284 9.13 1.13 15.05
N TRP A 285 8.92 2.33 14.55
CA TRP A 285 8.93 3.52 15.38
C TRP A 285 7.52 4.07 15.61
N VAL A 286 6.71 4.20 14.56
CA VAL A 286 5.36 4.77 14.66
C VAL A 286 4.42 3.79 15.36
N ASN A 287 4.38 2.53 14.92
CA ASN A 287 3.46 1.52 15.47
C ASN A 287 3.76 1.17 16.95
N LYS A 288 5.00 1.33 17.41
CA LYS A 288 5.32 1.16 18.85
C LYS A 288 4.76 2.28 19.73
N LYS A 289 4.51 3.46 19.20
CA LYS A 289 3.97 4.62 19.91
C LYS A 289 2.44 4.75 19.77
N SER A 290 1.80 3.82 19.08
CA SER A 290 0.34 3.79 18.97
C SER A 290 -0.26 3.55 20.36
N PHE A 291 -0.98 4.54 20.87
CA PHE A 291 -1.73 4.47 22.13
C PHE A 291 -3.02 3.67 21.89
N VAL A 292 -2.89 2.33 21.83
CA VAL A 292 -4.06 1.46 21.92
C VAL A 292 -4.52 1.49 23.38
N THR A 293 -5.74 1.95 23.63
CA THR A 293 -6.36 1.90 24.95
C THR A 293 -6.38 0.46 25.46
N VAL A 294 -6.07 0.28 26.74
CA VAL A 294 -5.92 -1.01 27.44
C VAL A 294 -7.18 -1.90 27.32
N THR A 295 -8.31 -1.33 26.99
CA THR A 295 -9.62 -2.03 26.92
C THR A 295 -10.03 -2.47 25.49
N GLY A 296 -9.32 -2.10 24.44
CA GLY A 296 -9.50 -2.62 23.07
C GLY A 296 -10.84 -2.33 22.36
N LYS A 297 -11.86 -1.88 23.08
CA LYS A 297 -13.15 -1.47 22.49
C LYS A 297 -13.64 -0.21 23.18
N PRO A 298 -14.12 0.81 22.42
CA PRO A 298 -14.79 1.97 23.00
C PRO A 298 -16.01 1.49 23.79
N THR A 299 -16.04 1.82 25.10
CA THR A 299 -17.09 1.35 26.01
C THR A 299 -18.38 2.16 25.92
N GLN A 300 -18.32 3.35 25.30
CA GLN A 300 -19.47 4.26 25.15
C GLN A 300 -19.62 4.75 23.72
N ALA A 301 -20.90 5.01 23.32
CA ALA A 301 -21.19 5.68 22.07
C ALA A 301 -20.68 7.12 22.12
N ARG A 302 -19.83 7.50 21.16
CA ARG A 302 -19.25 8.84 21.05
C ARG A 302 -20.33 9.90 20.80
N LYS A 303 -20.30 11.00 21.56
CA LYS A 303 -21.09 12.19 21.27
C LYS A 303 -20.46 12.95 20.09
N LEU A 304 -21.16 12.98 18.96
CA LEU A 304 -20.69 13.66 17.76
C LEU A 304 -20.80 15.18 17.90
N ILE A 305 -19.86 15.88 17.32
CA ILE A 305 -19.83 17.33 17.23
C ILE A 305 -20.95 17.79 16.29
N ASP A 306 -21.87 18.60 16.80
CA ASP A 306 -23.00 19.14 16.03
C ASP A 306 -22.99 20.67 15.94
N GLU A 307 -21.98 21.32 16.55
CA GLU A 307 -21.77 22.76 16.50
C GLU A 307 -21.58 23.25 15.05
N PRO A 308 -22.45 24.15 14.55
CA PRO A 308 -22.49 24.54 13.13
C PRO A 308 -21.18 25.15 12.63
N HIS A 309 -20.51 25.94 13.47
CA HIS A 309 -19.25 26.63 13.12
C HIS A 309 -18.05 25.68 12.94
N ILE A 310 -18.12 24.44 13.43
CA ILE A 310 -17.11 23.39 13.21
C ILE A 310 -17.54 22.46 12.09
N LYS A 311 -18.80 22.01 12.15
CA LYS A 311 -19.38 21.00 11.27
C LYS A 311 -19.41 21.46 9.81
N TRP A 312 -19.96 22.65 9.52
CA TRP A 312 -20.18 23.07 8.15
C TRP A 312 -18.90 23.44 7.39
N PRO A 313 -17.89 24.13 7.97
CA PRO A 313 -16.62 24.35 7.26
C PRO A 313 -15.90 23.04 6.91
N LEU A 314 -15.84 22.07 7.83
CA LEU A 314 -15.23 20.76 7.57
C LEU A 314 -16.00 20.00 6.49
N PHE A 315 -17.34 20.04 6.54
CA PHE A 315 -18.18 19.44 5.52
C PHE A 315 -18.00 20.09 4.15
N ALA A 316 -17.89 21.42 4.09
CA ALA A 316 -17.66 22.15 2.86
C ALA A 316 -16.33 21.75 2.19
N VAL A 317 -15.24 21.61 2.96
CA VAL A 317 -13.97 21.12 2.42
C VAL A 317 -14.12 19.69 1.86
N CYS A 318 -14.79 18.80 2.60
CA CYS A 318 -15.05 17.45 2.09
C CYS A 318 -15.91 17.44 0.82
N LEU A 319 -16.90 18.33 0.72
CA LEU A 319 -17.73 18.47 -0.48
C LEU A 319 -16.94 19.00 -1.67
N VAL A 320 -16.06 19.98 -1.49
CA VAL A 320 -15.20 20.50 -2.57
C VAL A 320 -14.32 19.40 -3.13
N VAL A 321 -13.63 18.66 -2.26
CA VAL A 321 -12.79 17.53 -2.72
C VAL A 321 -13.65 16.45 -3.39
N ALA A 322 -14.80 16.11 -2.82
CA ALA A 322 -15.73 15.16 -3.42
C ALA A 322 -16.22 15.62 -4.80
N ALA A 323 -16.53 16.92 -4.95
CA ALA A 323 -16.96 17.50 -6.23
C ALA A 323 -15.83 17.42 -7.28
N VAL A 324 -14.57 17.68 -6.89
CA VAL A 324 -13.40 17.51 -7.77
C VAL A 324 -13.25 16.07 -8.21
N ILE A 325 -13.36 15.12 -7.28
CA ILE A 325 -13.29 13.68 -7.62
C ILE A 325 -14.41 13.31 -8.60
N ILE A 326 -15.65 13.70 -8.31
CA ILE A 326 -16.79 13.40 -9.19
C ILE A 326 -16.60 14.06 -10.57
N LEU A 327 -16.11 15.29 -10.62
CA LEU A 327 -15.81 15.97 -11.88
C LEU A 327 -14.78 15.18 -12.71
N PHE A 328 -13.70 14.72 -12.07
CA PHE A 328 -12.65 13.97 -12.76
C PHE A 328 -13.17 12.63 -13.30
N TYR A 329 -13.83 11.84 -12.46
CA TYR A 329 -14.41 10.57 -12.90
C TYR A 329 -15.53 10.77 -13.93
N GLY A 330 -16.40 11.75 -13.68
CA GLY A 330 -17.48 12.11 -14.60
C GLY A 330 -16.97 12.52 -15.99
N THR A 331 -15.83 13.25 -16.03
CA THR A 331 -15.19 13.63 -17.29
C THR A 331 -14.71 12.42 -18.09
N VAL A 332 -14.09 11.43 -17.44
CA VAL A 332 -13.65 10.22 -18.15
C VAL A 332 -14.84 9.38 -18.60
N VAL A 333 -15.85 9.24 -17.74
CA VAL A 333 -17.09 8.53 -18.11
C VAL A 333 -17.77 9.25 -19.30
N PHE A 334 -17.91 10.56 -19.25
CA PHE A 334 -18.44 11.33 -20.38
C PHE A 334 -17.56 11.17 -21.63
N GLY A 335 -16.24 11.32 -21.48
CA GLY A 335 -15.27 11.16 -22.57
C GLY A 335 -15.30 9.79 -23.24
N SER A 336 -15.67 8.73 -22.51
CA SER A 336 -15.80 7.38 -23.07
C SER A 336 -16.95 7.24 -24.07
N PHE A 337 -17.95 8.13 -24.01
CA PHE A 337 -19.07 8.18 -24.96
C PHE A 337 -18.86 9.19 -26.07
N VAL A 338 -17.82 10.02 -26.01
CA VAL A 338 -17.55 11.05 -27.01
C VAL A 338 -16.76 10.46 -28.17
N LYS A 339 -17.15 10.80 -29.41
CA LYS A 339 -16.52 10.30 -30.62
C LYS A 339 -15.06 10.75 -30.72
N THR A 340 -14.79 12.06 -30.56
CA THR A 340 -13.43 12.60 -30.58
C THR A 340 -13.35 13.78 -29.60
N TRP A 341 -12.64 13.61 -28.49
CA TRP A 341 -12.51 14.63 -27.48
C TRP A 341 -11.88 15.91 -28.03
N GLY A 342 -12.46 17.05 -27.68
CA GLY A 342 -11.99 18.36 -28.10
C GLY A 342 -12.37 18.77 -29.50
N TYR A 343 -13.00 17.88 -30.29
CA TYR A 343 -13.36 18.14 -31.71
C TYR A 343 -14.81 17.79 -32.02
N ASP A 344 -15.24 16.56 -31.72
CA ASP A 344 -16.58 16.06 -32.05
C ASP A 344 -17.20 15.40 -30.83
N TYR A 345 -18.10 16.11 -30.15
CA TYR A 345 -18.78 15.67 -28.94
C TYR A 345 -20.04 14.83 -29.20
N THR A 346 -20.25 14.35 -30.41
CA THR A 346 -21.35 13.41 -30.69
C THR A 346 -21.16 12.15 -29.81
N LEU A 347 -22.26 11.71 -29.20
CA LEU A 347 -22.26 10.52 -28.35
C LEU A 347 -22.28 9.26 -29.22
N THR A 348 -21.38 8.34 -28.94
CA THR A 348 -21.23 7.06 -29.63
C THR A 348 -20.79 5.95 -28.70
N LEU A 349 -21.07 4.71 -29.06
CA LEU A 349 -20.54 3.50 -28.41
C LEU A 349 -19.34 2.90 -29.13
N ASP A 350 -18.86 3.56 -30.20
CA ASP A 350 -17.77 3.04 -31.03
C ASP A 350 -16.49 2.80 -30.23
N GLN A 351 -16.23 3.63 -29.23
CA GLN A 351 -15.06 3.47 -28.35
C GLN A 351 -15.13 2.14 -27.58
N TYR A 352 -16.30 1.77 -27.09
CA TYR A 352 -16.51 0.49 -26.40
C TYR A 352 -16.38 -0.69 -27.37
N THR A 353 -16.94 -0.55 -28.57
CA THR A 353 -16.82 -1.58 -29.59
C THR A 353 -15.36 -1.83 -29.98
N ARG A 354 -14.58 -0.76 -30.19
CA ARG A 354 -13.15 -0.84 -30.49
C ARG A 354 -12.37 -1.43 -29.32
N ALA A 355 -12.65 -0.97 -28.09
CA ALA A 355 -11.99 -1.49 -26.88
C ALA A 355 -12.24 -2.99 -26.69
N LEU A 356 -13.47 -3.46 -26.94
CA LEU A 356 -13.79 -4.88 -26.87
C LEU A 356 -13.15 -5.69 -28.00
N GLN A 357 -13.13 -5.16 -29.21
CA GLN A 357 -12.52 -5.86 -30.38
C GLN A 357 -11.00 -5.98 -30.24
N GLN A 358 -10.33 -4.92 -29.78
CA GLN A 358 -8.86 -4.87 -29.71
C GLN A 358 -8.29 -5.27 -28.35
N GLY A 359 -9.05 -5.06 -27.27
CA GLY A 359 -8.59 -5.23 -25.89
C GLY A 359 -9.15 -6.45 -25.16
N TRP A 360 -10.03 -7.24 -25.79
CA TRP A 360 -10.71 -8.36 -25.13
C TRP A 360 -9.73 -9.37 -24.54
N ASP A 361 -8.71 -9.77 -25.27
CA ASP A 361 -7.72 -10.72 -24.81
C ASP A 361 -6.90 -10.17 -23.62
N SER A 362 -6.54 -8.88 -23.67
CA SER A 362 -5.84 -8.22 -22.56
C SER A 362 -6.72 -8.13 -21.32
N LEU A 363 -8.01 -7.79 -21.48
CA LEU A 363 -8.98 -7.73 -20.37
C LEU A 363 -9.17 -9.12 -19.75
N ARG A 364 -9.44 -10.13 -20.58
CA ARG A 364 -9.60 -11.52 -20.13
C ARG A 364 -8.36 -12.01 -19.39
N ASN A 365 -7.18 -11.80 -19.95
CA ASN A 365 -5.92 -12.24 -19.35
C ASN A 365 -5.68 -11.53 -18.01
N SER A 366 -5.91 -10.20 -17.92
CA SER A 366 -5.78 -9.44 -16.68
C SER A 366 -6.71 -9.97 -15.58
N ILE A 367 -7.97 -10.25 -15.92
CA ILE A 367 -8.95 -10.79 -14.95
C ILE A 367 -8.52 -12.20 -14.50
N ILE A 368 -8.16 -13.09 -15.43
CA ILE A 368 -7.78 -14.46 -15.10
C ILE A 368 -6.52 -14.48 -14.23
N LEU A 369 -5.46 -13.75 -14.62
CA LEU A 369 -4.22 -13.71 -13.86
C LEU A 369 -4.41 -13.07 -12.50
N GLY A 370 -5.22 -12.00 -12.43
CA GLY A 370 -5.57 -11.34 -11.17
C GLY A 370 -6.34 -12.28 -10.21
N LEU A 371 -7.35 -13.00 -10.72
CA LEU A 371 -8.12 -13.96 -9.92
C LEU A 371 -7.24 -15.13 -9.42
N ILE A 372 -6.40 -15.69 -10.29
CA ILE A 372 -5.47 -16.75 -9.89
C ILE A 372 -4.51 -16.23 -8.82
N GLY A 373 -3.93 -15.03 -9.03
CA GLY A 373 -3.04 -14.39 -8.08
C GLY A 373 -3.70 -14.13 -6.72
N ALA A 374 -4.93 -13.62 -6.73
CA ALA A 374 -5.70 -13.35 -5.51
C ALA A 374 -6.02 -14.63 -4.73
N LEU A 375 -6.46 -15.70 -5.41
CA LEU A 375 -6.76 -16.97 -4.77
C LEU A 375 -5.51 -17.60 -4.13
N ILE A 376 -4.41 -17.69 -4.88
CA ILE A 376 -3.17 -18.28 -4.39
C ILE A 376 -2.57 -17.39 -3.27
N GLY A 377 -2.52 -16.07 -3.48
CA GLY A 377 -1.97 -15.12 -2.52
C GLY A 377 -2.77 -15.08 -1.23
N GLY A 378 -4.11 -15.09 -1.32
CA GLY A 378 -5.00 -15.15 -0.18
C GLY A 378 -4.82 -16.45 0.64
N LEU A 379 -4.82 -17.60 -0.02
CA LEU A 379 -4.59 -18.89 0.65
C LEU A 379 -3.21 -18.97 1.30
N LEU A 380 -2.15 -18.60 0.58
CA LEU A 380 -0.79 -18.57 1.11
C LEU A 380 -0.67 -17.59 2.28
N GLY A 381 -1.28 -16.42 2.15
CA GLY A 381 -1.34 -15.41 3.22
C GLY A 381 -2.02 -15.92 4.49
N MET A 382 -3.15 -16.64 4.37
CA MET A 382 -3.84 -17.25 5.52
C MET A 382 -2.99 -18.35 6.17
N VAL A 383 -2.28 -19.17 5.39
CA VAL A 383 -1.36 -20.19 5.92
C VAL A 383 -0.22 -19.51 6.68
N ILE A 384 0.39 -18.46 6.12
CA ILE A 384 1.47 -17.73 6.78
C ILE A 384 0.96 -17.05 8.06
N ALA A 385 -0.21 -16.41 8.02
CA ALA A 385 -0.84 -15.79 9.18
C ALA A 385 -1.04 -16.82 10.30
N TYR A 386 -1.56 -18.03 9.99
CA TYR A 386 -1.75 -19.07 10.98
C TYR A 386 -0.43 -19.55 11.60
N ILE A 387 0.57 -19.81 10.77
CA ILE A 387 1.88 -20.28 11.22
C ILE A 387 2.56 -19.23 12.12
N THR A 388 2.42 -17.94 11.79
CA THR A 388 3.09 -16.84 12.51
C THR A 388 2.31 -16.35 13.72
N ALA A 389 0.97 -16.27 13.67
CA ALA A 389 0.17 -15.76 14.79
C ALA A 389 0.05 -16.74 15.96
N LYS A 390 -0.13 -18.03 15.67
CA LYS A 390 -0.49 -19.04 16.67
C LYS A 390 0.67 -19.85 17.21
N ARG A 391 1.88 -19.75 16.63
CA ARG A 391 3.03 -20.59 17.00
C ARG A 391 4.29 -19.75 17.21
N ASP A 392 5.18 -20.23 18.11
CA ASP A 392 6.49 -19.59 18.38
C ASP A 392 7.62 -20.60 18.19
N TYR A 393 8.29 -20.56 17.01
CA TYR A 393 9.32 -21.52 16.62
C TYR A 393 10.54 -20.82 16.01
N TYR A 394 11.64 -21.59 15.85
CA TYR A 394 12.83 -21.09 15.16
C TYR A 394 12.54 -20.90 13.67
N GLY A 395 12.83 -19.70 13.15
CA GLY A 395 12.53 -19.31 11.77
C GLY A 395 11.25 -18.47 11.59
N LYS A 396 10.37 -18.38 12.60
CA LYS A 396 9.17 -17.52 12.58
C LYS A 396 9.50 -16.10 12.14
N ARG A 397 10.52 -15.49 12.76
CA ARG A 397 10.92 -14.09 12.46
C ARG A 397 11.38 -13.93 11.00
N PHE A 398 12.03 -14.93 10.43
CA PHE A 398 12.41 -14.91 9.02
C PHE A 398 11.17 -14.88 8.13
N ILE A 399 10.17 -15.74 8.39
CA ILE A 399 8.90 -15.74 7.64
C ILE A 399 8.19 -14.38 7.79
N GLU A 400 8.04 -13.86 9.00
CA GLU A 400 7.40 -12.56 9.27
C GLU A 400 8.06 -11.39 8.54
N VAL A 401 9.38 -11.35 8.52
CA VAL A 401 10.12 -10.26 7.84
C VAL A 401 10.06 -10.43 6.33
N SER A 402 10.38 -11.63 5.84
CA SER A 402 10.46 -11.89 4.39
C SER A 402 9.10 -11.79 3.71
N SER A 403 8.02 -12.24 4.35
CA SER A 403 6.68 -12.18 3.77
C SER A 403 6.15 -10.75 3.60
N VAL A 404 6.62 -9.80 4.42
CA VAL A 404 6.19 -8.41 4.34
C VAL A 404 7.16 -7.53 3.54
N LEU A 405 8.37 -8.05 3.26
CA LEU A 405 9.42 -7.30 2.58
C LEU A 405 9.00 -6.78 1.20
N MET A 406 8.23 -7.59 0.45
CA MET A 406 7.75 -7.24 -0.89
C MET A 406 6.79 -6.05 -0.91
N PHE A 407 6.12 -5.75 0.20
CA PHE A 407 5.26 -4.58 0.31
C PHE A 407 6.04 -3.25 0.27
N ALA A 408 7.30 -3.29 0.73
CA ALA A 408 8.17 -2.11 0.76
C ALA A 408 9.02 -1.96 -0.52
N VAL A 409 8.90 -2.88 -1.47
CA VAL A 409 9.67 -2.87 -2.72
C VAL A 409 8.83 -2.26 -3.84
N PRO A 410 9.29 -1.15 -4.45
CA PRO A 410 8.61 -0.55 -5.59
C PRO A 410 8.37 -1.54 -6.74
N GLY A 411 7.21 -1.42 -7.41
CA GLY A 411 6.83 -2.36 -8.48
C GLY A 411 7.84 -2.42 -9.63
N THR A 412 8.41 -1.30 -10.01
CA THR A 412 9.46 -1.22 -11.04
C THR A 412 10.71 -1.98 -10.63
N VAL A 413 11.17 -1.80 -9.37
CA VAL A 413 12.31 -2.53 -8.80
C VAL A 413 12.05 -4.02 -8.78
N LEU A 414 10.83 -4.42 -8.38
CA LEU A 414 10.41 -5.81 -8.34
C LEU A 414 10.43 -6.45 -9.73
N GLY A 415 9.89 -5.75 -10.74
CA GLY A 415 9.89 -6.23 -12.12
C GLY A 415 11.32 -6.52 -12.63
N ILE A 416 12.27 -5.61 -12.37
CA ILE A 416 13.67 -5.79 -12.73
C ILE A 416 14.28 -6.98 -11.98
N ALA A 417 14.07 -7.05 -10.68
CA ALA A 417 14.59 -8.13 -9.85
C ALA A 417 14.11 -9.50 -10.35
N TYR A 418 12.85 -9.61 -10.78
CA TYR A 418 12.30 -10.84 -11.33
C TYR A 418 12.86 -11.17 -12.73
N ILE A 419 13.04 -10.18 -13.59
CA ILE A 419 13.71 -10.39 -14.89
C ILE A 419 15.13 -10.91 -14.65
N LEU A 420 15.92 -10.26 -13.81
CA LEU A 420 17.30 -10.68 -13.50
C LEU A 420 17.38 -12.07 -12.85
N ALA A 421 16.38 -12.43 -12.05
CA ALA A 421 16.37 -13.71 -11.34
C ALA A 421 15.90 -14.88 -12.21
N PHE A 422 14.96 -14.62 -13.15
CA PHE A 422 14.22 -15.66 -13.85
C PHE A 422 14.29 -15.57 -15.38
N ASN A 423 15.22 -14.78 -15.94
CA ASN A 423 15.47 -14.74 -17.38
C ASN A 423 16.40 -15.86 -17.85
N THR A 424 17.30 -16.29 -16.97
CA THR A 424 18.32 -17.33 -17.23
C THR A 424 18.52 -18.18 -15.98
N GLY A 425 19.13 -19.36 -16.13
CA GLY A 425 19.51 -20.22 -15.01
C GLY A 425 18.60 -21.43 -14.82
N PHE A 426 18.41 -21.87 -13.55
CA PHE A 426 17.72 -23.13 -13.22
C PHE A 426 16.19 -23.04 -13.37
N LEU A 427 15.62 -21.85 -13.34
CA LEU A 427 14.18 -21.60 -13.47
C LEU A 427 13.95 -20.38 -14.36
N VAL A 428 13.54 -20.62 -15.59
CA VAL A 428 13.26 -19.58 -16.57
C VAL A 428 11.76 -19.33 -16.62
N LEU A 429 11.33 -18.17 -16.16
CA LEU A 429 9.92 -17.76 -16.11
C LEU A 429 9.62 -16.50 -16.94
N THR A 430 10.64 -15.74 -17.33
CA THR A 430 10.49 -14.51 -18.14
C THR A 430 9.77 -14.83 -19.46
N GLY A 431 8.78 -14.00 -19.81
CA GLY A 431 7.93 -14.23 -20.99
C GLY A 431 6.74 -15.16 -20.75
N THR A 432 6.55 -15.71 -19.55
CA THR A 432 5.42 -16.57 -19.23
C THR A 432 4.37 -15.87 -18.37
N ALA A 433 3.11 -16.31 -18.43
CA ALA A 433 2.05 -15.86 -17.54
C ALA A 433 2.33 -16.21 -16.07
N ALA A 434 3.11 -17.26 -15.83
CA ALA A 434 3.43 -17.71 -14.48
C ALA A 434 4.20 -16.67 -13.67
N ILE A 435 5.15 -15.93 -14.28
CA ILE A 435 5.91 -14.88 -13.58
C ILE A 435 4.98 -13.77 -13.08
N LEU A 436 3.96 -13.39 -13.86
CA LEU A 436 2.99 -12.36 -13.48
C LEU A 436 2.14 -12.82 -12.29
N VAL A 437 1.65 -14.06 -12.32
CA VAL A 437 0.91 -14.64 -11.18
C VAL A 437 1.77 -14.65 -9.93
N ILE A 438 3.02 -15.09 -10.03
CA ILE A 438 3.95 -15.14 -8.89
C ILE A 438 4.19 -13.74 -8.32
N VAL A 439 4.42 -12.74 -9.18
CA VAL A 439 4.57 -11.33 -8.74
C VAL A 439 3.31 -10.85 -8.03
N PHE A 440 2.12 -11.10 -8.56
CA PHE A 440 0.85 -10.70 -7.94
C PHE A 440 0.66 -11.37 -6.58
N VAL A 441 0.97 -12.67 -6.47
CA VAL A 441 0.90 -13.41 -5.21
C VAL A 441 1.81 -12.78 -4.15
N PHE A 442 3.11 -12.70 -4.42
CA PHE A 442 4.08 -12.28 -3.39
C PHE A 442 4.02 -10.79 -3.07
N ARG A 443 3.62 -9.93 -4.01
CA ARG A 443 3.45 -8.50 -3.79
C ARG A 443 2.24 -8.16 -2.91
N ASN A 444 1.11 -8.87 -3.11
CA ASN A 444 -0.14 -8.56 -2.42
C ASN A 444 -0.39 -9.46 -1.19
N MET A 445 0.32 -10.58 -1.06
CA MET A 445 0.23 -11.50 0.08
C MET A 445 0.34 -10.82 1.46
N PRO A 446 1.14 -9.76 1.69
CA PRO A 446 1.21 -9.09 2.98
C PRO A 446 -0.13 -8.58 3.50
N VAL A 447 -1.03 -8.11 2.62
CA VAL A 447 -2.38 -7.65 3.00
C VAL A 447 -3.21 -8.82 3.55
N ALA A 448 -3.16 -9.96 2.89
CA ALA A 448 -3.84 -11.18 3.35
C ALA A 448 -3.25 -11.69 4.68
N ILE A 449 -1.93 -11.61 4.86
CA ILE A 449 -1.27 -11.99 6.13
C ILE A 449 -1.74 -11.10 7.27
N GLU A 450 -1.79 -9.79 7.06
CA GLU A 450 -2.20 -8.83 8.09
C GLU A 450 -3.67 -9.01 8.48
N SER A 451 -4.57 -9.15 7.50
CA SER A 451 -5.98 -9.45 7.72
C SER A 451 -6.19 -10.77 8.47
N GLY A 452 -5.49 -11.83 8.04
CA GLY A 452 -5.52 -13.14 8.68
C GLY A 452 -4.97 -13.12 10.11
N THR A 453 -3.83 -12.46 10.33
CA THR A 453 -3.20 -12.36 11.65
C THR A 453 -4.09 -11.60 12.63
N THR A 454 -4.65 -10.45 12.21
CA THR A 454 -5.56 -9.65 13.04
C THR A 454 -6.79 -10.46 13.44
N THR A 455 -7.38 -11.20 12.52
CA THR A 455 -8.53 -12.07 12.80
C THR A 455 -8.16 -13.21 13.75
N LEU A 456 -7.01 -13.88 13.53
CA LEU A 456 -6.56 -14.98 14.38
C LEU A 456 -6.25 -14.55 15.83
N LEU A 457 -5.75 -13.34 16.03
CA LEU A 457 -5.49 -12.78 17.35
C LEU A 457 -6.78 -12.46 18.13
N GLN A 458 -7.92 -12.31 17.46
CA GLN A 458 -9.23 -12.12 18.07
C GLN A 458 -9.90 -13.44 18.47
N ILE A 459 -9.42 -14.57 17.95
CA ILE A 459 -9.93 -15.91 18.27
C ILE A 459 -9.29 -16.40 19.56
N ASP A 460 -10.14 -16.76 20.54
CA ASP A 460 -9.68 -17.31 21.82
C ASP A 460 -8.87 -18.61 21.61
N ASN A 461 -7.73 -18.69 22.28
CA ASN A 461 -6.85 -19.85 22.22
C ASN A 461 -7.49 -21.12 22.78
N SER A 462 -8.50 -21.01 23.66
CA SER A 462 -9.24 -22.13 24.22
C SER A 462 -9.87 -23.05 23.15
N ILE A 463 -10.23 -22.49 21.99
CA ILE A 463 -10.80 -23.28 20.87
C ILE A 463 -9.77 -24.25 20.29
N GLU A 464 -8.51 -23.81 20.11
CA GLU A 464 -7.43 -24.67 19.64
C GLU A 464 -6.96 -25.66 20.71
N GLU A 465 -6.93 -25.21 21.98
CA GLU A 465 -6.59 -26.07 23.12
C GLU A 465 -7.61 -27.20 23.28
N ALA A 466 -8.91 -26.90 23.20
CA ALA A 466 -9.97 -27.89 23.22
C ALA A 466 -9.85 -28.89 22.06
N SER A 467 -9.56 -28.41 20.84
CA SER A 467 -9.32 -29.25 19.66
C SER A 467 -8.13 -30.20 19.87
N THR A 468 -7.06 -29.71 20.49
CA THR A 468 -5.85 -30.51 20.77
C THR A 468 -6.11 -31.54 21.86
N ILE A 469 -6.87 -31.19 22.92
CA ILE A 469 -7.27 -32.13 23.99
C ILE A 469 -8.13 -33.26 23.43
N LEU A 470 -8.98 -32.98 22.46
CA LEU A 470 -9.77 -34.01 21.75
C LEU A 470 -8.98 -34.83 20.73
N GLY A 471 -7.63 -34.67 20.67
CA GLY A 471 -6.73 -35.46 19.83
C GLY A 471 -6.64 -34.97 18.38
N ALA A 472 -7.17 -33.81 18.03
CA ALA A 472 -7.09 -33.29 16.68
C ALA A 472 -5.66 -32.80 16.38
N GLY A 473 -5.09 -33.23 15.26
CA GLY A 473 -3.83 -32.68 14.75
C GLY A 473 -3.99 -31.25 14.24
N SER A 474 -2.90 -30.46 14.19
CA SER A 474 -2.91 -29.04 13.81
C SER A 474 -3.51 -28.79 12.42
N GLY A 475 -3.31 -29.68 11.45
CA GLY A 475 -3.92 -29.58 10.12
C GLY A 475 -5.44 -29.75 10.13
N TYR A 476 -5.97 -30.62 10.99
CA TYR A 476 -7.41 -30.79 11.18
C TYR A 476 -8.01 -29.57 11.86
N SER A 477 -7.39 -29.09 12.94
CA SER A 477 -7.80 -27.86 13.66
C SER A 477 -7.79 -26.64 12.74
N PHE A 478 -6.74 -26.48 11.91
CA PHE A 478 -6.70 -25.40 10.93
C PHE A 478 -7.87 -25.47 9.95
N ARG A 479 -8.08 -26.65 9.31
CA ARG A 479 -9.09 -26.80 8.25
C ARG A 479 -10.52 -26.70 8.78
N ARG A 480 -10.80 -27.26 9.96
CA ARG A 480 -12.17 -27.38 10.51
C ARG A 480 -12.55 -26.24 11.45
N SER A 481 -11.57 -25.59 12.10
CA SER A 481 -11.81 -24.55 13.08
C SER A 481 -11.31 -23.18 12.57
N SER A 482 -10.00 -23.02 12.35
CA SER A 482 -9.41 -21.71 12.06
C SER A 482 -9.76 -21.18 10.65
N LEU A 483 -9.71 -22.02 9.62
CA LEU A 483 -9.96 -21.61 8.22
C LEU A 483 -11.40 -21.09 7.98
N PRO A 484 -12.47 -21.74 8.51
CA PRO A 484 -13.82 -21.17 8.39
C PRO A 484 -13.99 -19.81 9.06
N MET A 485 -13.30 -19.59 10.20
CA MET A 485 -13.31 -18.30 10.92
C MET A 485 -12.53 -17.22 10.16
N LEU A 486 -11.55 -17.62 9.35
CA LEU A 486 -10.77 -16.71 8.49
C LEU A 486 -11.49 -16.34 7.19
N ARG A 487 -12.69 -16.85 6.93
CA ARG A 487 -13.42 -16.59 5.68
C ARG A 487 -13.54 -15.10 5.36
N ASN A 488 -13.93 -14.29 6.35
CA ASN A 488 -14.08 -12.84 6.14
C ASN A 488 -12.72 -12.17 5.89
N ALA A 489 -11.67 -12.60 6.60
CA ALA A 489 -10.32 -12.13 6.40
C ALA A 489 -9.78 -12.49 5.00
N PHE A 490 -10.09 -13.67 4.50
CA PHE A 490 -9.70 -14.12 3.16
C PHE A 490 -10.30 -13.26 2.05
N PHE A 491 -11.58 -12.87 2.17
CA PHE A 491 -12.23 -12.02 1.17
C PHE A 491 -11.90 -10.52 1.33
N SER A 492 -11.36 -10.10 2.47
CA SER A 492 -10.96 -8.71 2.71
C SER A 492 -9.46 -8.47 2.44
N GLY A 493 -8.65 -9.49 2.42
CA GLY A 493 -7.21 -9.46 2.12
C GLY A 493 -6.92 -9.86 0.70
#